data_0c79bd6e3418baac89c29a626d6f0947
#
_entry.id   0c79bd6e3418baac89c29a626d6f0947
#
_cell.length_a   1.000
_cell.length_b   1.000
_cell.length_c   1.000
_cell.angle_alpha   90.00
_cell.angle_beta   90.00
_cell.angle_gamma   90.00
#
_symmetry.space_group_name_H-M   'P 1'
#
loop_
_entity.id
_entity.type
_entity.pdbx_description
1 polymer ?
#
loop_
_entity_poly.entity_id
_entity_poly.type
_entity_poly.pdbx_seq_one_letter_code
_entity_poly.pdbx_strand_id
1 'polypeptide(L)' 'MKSTQEILEAAKRTAREAGYAFMQVKTVQMGKYAEYDATNRFYLAMGFKEFEVFPHLWDEWNPCQVYVMGL' A
#
# COMPACT_ATOMS: atom_id res chain seq x y z
N MET A 1 -10.26 -10.56 16.91
CA MET A 1 -9.54 -9.46 16.26
C MET A 1 -9.44 -9.73 14.75
N LYS A 2 -9.71 -8.72 13.91
CA LYS A 2 -9.60 -8.90 12.47
C LYS A 2 -8.15 -8.85 12.03
N SER A 3 -7.79 -9.67 11.05
CA SER A 3 -6.46 -9.64 10.45
C SER A 3 -6.30 -8.37 9.59
N THR A 4 -5.06 -8.04 9.27
CA THR A 4 -4.77 -6.91 8.37
C THR A 4 -5.45 -7.11 7.00
N GLN A 5 -5.47 -8.36 6.51
CA GLN A 5 -6.13 -8.69 5.26
C GLN A 5 -7.63 -8.42 5.32
N GLU A 6 -8.29 -8.80 6.41
CA GLU A 6 -9.72 -8.56 6.59
C GLU A 6 -10.03 -7.06 6.65
N ILE A 7 -9.20 -6.28 7.36
CA ILE A 7 -9.34 -4.84 7.44
C ILE A 7 -9.21 -4.21 6.06
N LEU A 8 -8.22 -4.63 5.28
CA LEU A 8 -7.99 -4.13 3.93
C LEU A 8 -9.17 -4.47 3.02
N GLU A 9 -9.68 -5.71 3.09
CA GLU A 9 -10.83 -6.13 2.28
C GLU A 9 -12.08 -5.31 2.61
N ALA A 10 -12.29 -5.01 3.89
CA ALA A 10 -13.41 -4.16 4.31
C ALA A 10 -13.26 -2.73 3.79
N ALA A 11 -12.04 -2.18 3.85
CA ALA A 11 -11.75 -0.84 3.32
C ALA A 11 -11.98 -0.78 1.81
N LYS A 12 -11.58 -1.81 1.07
CA LYS A 12 -11.79 -1.90 -0.37
C LYS A 12 -13.27 -1.92 -0.70
N ARG A 13 -14.07 -2.70 0.04
CA ARG A 13 -15.51 -2.78 -0.17
C ARG A 13 -16.16 -1.43 0.07
N THR A 14 -15.82 -0.78 1.18
CA THR A 14 -16.36 0.53 1.53
C THR A 14 -16.02 1.57 0.46
N ALA A 15 -14.78 1.59 -0.01
CA ALA A 15 -14.36 2.51 -1.05
C ALA A 15 -15.10 2.26 -2.36
N ARG A 16 -15.30 0.99 -2.73
CA ARG A 16 -16.02 0.62 -3.95
C ARG A 16 -17.47 1.07 -3.86
N GLU A 17 -18.13 0.84 -2.72
CA GLU A 17 -19.52 1.24 -2.49
C GLU A 17 -19.68 2.76 -2.51
N ALA A 18 -18.63 3.49 -2.09
CA ALA A 18 -18.63 4.95 -2.12
C ALA A 18 -18.35 5.52 -3.52
N GLY A 19 -18.07 4.66 -4.50
CA GLY A 19 -17.89 5.08 -5.89
C GLY A 19 -16.45 5.40 -6.30
N TYR A 20 -15.46 5.06 -5.47
CA TYR A 20 -14.07 5.26 -5.83
C TYR A 20 -13.62 4.21 -6.83
N ALA A 21 -12.80 4.61 -7.81
CA ALA A 21 -12.34 3.74 -8.89
C ALA A 21 -11.07 2.97 -8.52
N PHE A 22 -10.28 3.47 -7.57
CA PHE A 22 -9.03 2.82 -7.16
C PHE A 22 -8.67 3.19 -5.74
N MET A 23 -7.74 2.41 -5.17
CA MET A 23 -7.22 2.62 -3.82
C MET A 23 -5.71 2.78 -3.89
N GLN A 24 -5.16 3.65 -3.05
CA GLN A 24 -3.75 3.96 -3.01
C GLN A 24 -3.24 3.77 -1.59
N VAL A 25 -2.04 3.19 -1.46
CA VAL A 25 -1.35 3.07 -0.16
C VAL A 25 0.09 3.53 -0.32
N LYS A 26 0.68 3.99 0.78
CA LYS A 26 2.07 4.45 0.82
C LYS A 26 2.82 3.73 1.93
N THR A 27 4.06 3.36 1.64
CA THR A 27 4.94 2.73 2.62
C THR A 27 6.40 3.04 2.26
N VAL A 28 7.33 2.74 3.16
CA VAL A 28 8.76 2.88 2.86
C VAL A 28 9.15 1.86 1.80
N GLN A 29 9.91 2.29 0.80
CA GLN A 29 10.34 1.44 -0.30
C GLN A 29 11.08 0.19 0.20
N MET A 30 10.85 -0.94 -0.48
CA MET A 30 11.52 -2.21 -0.21
C MET A 30 13.04 -2.05 -0.33
N GLY A 31 13.78 -2.80 0.49
CA GLY A 31 15.23 -2.80 0.44
C GLY A 31 15.90 -1.96 1.53
N LYS A 32 15.12 -1.23 2.35
CA LYS A 32 15.67 -0.40 3.43
C LYS A 32 15.57 -1.07 4.81
N TYR A 33 14.40 -1.60 5.15
CA TYR A 33 14.14 -2.19 6.46
C TYR A 33 13.32 -3.47 6.30
N ALA A 34 13.67 -4.50 7.07
CA ALA A 34 13.00 -5.81 6.97
C ALA A 34 11.50 -5.74 7.21
N GLU A 35 11.06 -4.93 8.18
CA GLU A 35 9.63 -4.78 8.47
C GLU A 35 8.86 -4.14 7.32
N TYR A 36 9.48 -3.20 6.61
CA TYR A 36 8.83 -2.57 5.45
C TYR A 36 8.91 -3.46 4.22
N ASP A 37 9.92 -4.33 4.12
CA ASP A 37 9.97 -5.33 3.06
C ASP A 37 8.77 -6.28 3.17
N ALA A 38 8.44 -6.71 4.38
CA ALA A 38 7.28 -7.55 4.62
C ALA A 38 5.97 -6.83 4.25
N THR A 39 5.85 -5.54 4.60
CA THR A 39 4.69 -4.71 4.26
C THR A 39 4.55 -4.57 2.75
N ASN A 40 5.64 -4.31 2.03
CA ASN A 40 5.63 -4.22 0.57
C ASN A 40 5.14 -5.53 -0.05
N ARG A 41 5.68 -6.67 0.42
CA ARG A 41 5.26 -7.98 -0.09
C ARG A 41 3.79 -8.25 0.19
N PHE A 42 3.29 -7.79 1.34
CA PHE A 42 1.87 -7.92 1.67
C PHE A 42 0.99 -7.18 0.67
N TYR A 43 1.32 -5.93 0.35
CA TYR A 43 0.53 -5.18 -0.63
C TYR A 43 0.58 -5.82 -2.01
N LEU A 44 1.75 -6.29 -2.45
CA LEU A 44 1.87 -6.98 -3.73
C LEU A 44 1.03 -8.27 -3.75
N ALA A 45 1.06 -9.04 -2.66
CA ALA A 45 0.27 -10.26 -2.54
C ALA A 45 -1.22 -9.99 -2.55
N MET A 46 -1.66 -8.82 -2.05
CA MET A 46 -3.06 -8.42 -2.04
C MET A 46 -3.54 -7.87 -3.39
N GLY A 47 -2.65 -7.78 -4.38
CA GLY A 47 -3.00 -7.33 -5.72
C GLY A 47 -2.69 -5.89 -6.03
N PHE A 48 -2.05 -5.16 -5.12
CA PHE A 48 -1.59 -3.80 -5.40
C PHE A 48 -0.44 -3.84 -6.39
N LYS A 49 -0.33 -2.79 -7.20
CA LYS A 49 0.76 -2.63 -8.17
C LYS A 49 1.60 -1.43 -7.79
N GLU A 50 2.91 -1.53 -8.05
CA GLU A 50 3.80 -0.40 -7.85
C GLU A 50 3.41 0.72 -8.80
N PHE A 51 3.23 1.91 -8.24
CA PHE A 51 2.88 3.09 -9.02
C PHE A 51 4.09 3.99 -9.21
N GLU A 52 4.66 4.49 -8.09
CA GLU A 52 5.76 5.44 -8.15
C GLU A 52 6.51 5.46 -6.82
N VAL A 53 7.79 5.86 -6.86
CA VAL A 53 8.58 6.12 -5.66
C VAL A 53 8.85 7.62 -5.58
N PHE A 54 8.58 8.20 -4.40
CA PHE A 54 8.91 9.59 -4.12
C PHE A 54 10.07 9.60 -3.14
N PRO A 55 11.32 9.81 -3.60
CA PRO A 55 12.50 9.63 -2.75
C PRO A 55 12.58 10.60 -1.58
N HIS A 56 11.94 11.75 -1.68
CA HIS A 56 12.06 12.82 -0.69
C HIS A 56 10.73 13.30 -0.13
N LEU A 57 9.65 12.51 -0.31
CA LEU A 57 8.33 12.91 0.16
C LEU A 57 8.27 13.07 1.68
N TRP A 58 8.84 12.12 2.42
CA TRP A 58 8.89 12.14 3.88
C TRP A 58 10.18 12.75 4.40
N ASP A 59 11.31 12.22 3.94
CA ASP A 59 12.65 12.70 4.26
C ASP A 59 13.65 12.05 3.29
N GLU A 60 14.93 12.40 3.41
CA GLU A 60 15.96 11.89 2.48
C GLU A 60 16.36 10.43 2.74
N TRP A 61 15.95 9.86 3.90
CA TRP A 61 16.36 8.51 4.31
C TRP A 61 15.30 7.46 4.01
N ASN A 62 14.05 7.87 3.84
CA ASN A 62 12.92 6.96 3.71
C ASN A 62 12.14 7.23 2.42
N PRO A 63 12.56 6.63 1.29
CA PRO A 63 11.82 6.77 0.04
C PRO A 63 10.40 6.22 0.20
N CYS A 64 9.42 6.95 -0.34
CA CYS A 64 8.01 6.56 -0.27
C CYS A 64 7.61 5.76 -1.51
N GLN A 65 7.24 4.50 -1.32
CA GLN A 65 6.69 3.67 -2.38
C GLN A 65 5.17 3.80 -2.38
N VAL A 66 4.61 4.17 -3.51
CA VAL A 66 3.16 4.26 -3.69
C VAL A 66 2.69 3.02 -4.44
N TYR A 67 1.65 2.38 -3.90
CA TYR A 67 0.98 1.24 -4.52
C TYR A 67 -0.45 1.62 -4.86
N VAL A 68 -0.96 1.10 -5.96
CA VAL A 68 -2.34 1.35 -6.39
C VAL A 68 -3.03 0.04 -6.73
N MET A 69 -4.35 0.04 -6.58
CA MET A 69 -5.21 -1.09 -6.93
C MET A 69 -6.50 -0.56 -7.52
N GLY A 70 -6.96 -1.18 -8.61
CA GLY A 70 -8.28 -0.89 -9.17
C GLY A 70 -9.37 -1.47 -8.27
N LEU A 71 -10.45 -0.75 -8.13
CA LEU A 71 -11.65 -1.18 -7.39
C LEU A 71 -12.79 -1.55 -8.37
#